data_b59e7562b2051ac60db0890695f5ab3c
#
_entry.id   b59e7562b2051ac60db0890695f5ab3c
#
_cell.length_a   1.000
_cell.length_b   1.000
_cell.length_c   1.000
_cell.angle_alpha   90.00
_cell.angle_beta   90.00
_cell.angle_gamma   90.00
#
_symmetry.space_group_name_H-M   'P 1'
#
loop_
_entity.id
_entity.type
_entity.pdbx_description
1 polymer ?
#
loop_
_entity_poly.entity_id
_entity_poly.type
_entity_poly.pdbx_seq_one_letter_code
_entity_poly.pdbx_strand_id
1 'polypeptide(L)'
;MNLKDEFIKYFVAHGHIEIPSAPLIPENDPTVLFNTAGMQPLIPYLLGEPHPKGKRLCDAQKCVRLTDLESIGDKTHHTFFEMLGNWSLGDYFKKESIGYSFEFLTKVLNIPIERLAITVFKGNDSIPRDEVSASIWQDLGIPKERIAYLGEEDNFWIAGESGPCGGDTEIFYFRSNEEIPKNFDPNDDRWVEIWNNVFMEFFKDEKGNITELSQKNVDTGMGLERVVALLEGVDDNYASSIWQEIISALEGVSKKTYKGNEISMRIIADHIRTSVFISADRAGIRPSNTDQGYILRRLIRRAIRHAKKLGIDTNTNWMEPIALEVIKKYENYYPEIKDNKEVVLEVLKNESIKFNRTLEKGLKEFDKLLSHLNGNVIDKDNAFKLYDTYGFPIELTEEMAHEHNLGVDTEGFKEKFLAHQELSRTASKGKFKGGLMGHSDIETKYHTATHLLNAALKVVVGPFVHQKGSNINEERMRFDFSCDHKLTDEEKKQVEDLVNTWIKEDLPVTMDTMSKEEAIKSGAEAMFIEKYADIVNVYKIGEVSKEICGGPHVTHTGTLGHFKIAKEEASSAGVRRIKAILQKKRVN
;
A
#
# COMPACT_ATOMS: atom_id res chain seq x y z
N MET A 1 -29.18 11.61 -2.89
CA MET A 1 -29.26 10.40 -2.03
C MET A 1 -27.85 9.91 -1.77
N ASN A 2 -27.47 9.65 -0.52
CA ASN A 2 -26.15 9.07 -0.23
C ASN A 2 -26.25 7.54 -0.31
N LEU A 3 -25.75 6.95 -1.36
CA LEU A 3 -25.86 5.50 -1.60
C LEU A 3 -25.28 4.66 -0.45
N LYS A 4 -24.13 5.07 0.10
CA LYS A 4 -23.49 4.38 1.22
C LYS A 4 -24.40 4.33 2.46
N ASP A 5 -24.94 5.47 2.85
CA ASP A 5 -25.82 5.56 4.03
C ASP A 5 -27.11 4.76 3.81
N GLU A 6 -27.69 4.78 2.62
CA GLU A 6 -28.91 4.00 2.31
C GLU A 6 -28.62 2.49 2.31
N PHE A 7 -27.44 2.07 1.81
CA PHE A 7 -27.03 0.66 1.84
C PHE A 7 -26.89 0.16 3.29
N ILE A 8 -26.11 0.86 4.10
CA ILE A 8 -25.91 0.49 5.52
C ILE A 8 -27.24 0.47 6.27
N LYS A 9 -28.05 1.51 6.11
CA LYS A 9 -29.38 1.59 6.75
C LYS A 9 -30.29 0.43 6.35
N TYR A 10 -30.30 0.07 5.07
CA TYR A 10 -31.10 -1.05 4.58
C TYR A 10 -30.69 -2.38 5.22
N PHE A 11 -29.39 -2.70 5.20
CA PHE A 11 -28.91 -3.97 5.77
C PHE A 11 -29.01 -4.01 7.30
N VAL A 12 -28.81 -2.91 8.00
CA VAL A 12 -29.04 -2.83 9.45
C VAL A 12 -30.52 -3.07 9.78
N ALA A 13 -31.46 -2.54 8.99
CA ALA A 13 -32.90 -2.83 9.14
C ALA A 13 -33.25 -4.31 8.91
N HIS A 14 -32.39 -5.05 8.16
CA HIS A 14 -32.52 -6.50 7.92
C HIS A 14 -31.67 -7.36 8.87
N GLY A 15 -31.25 -6.79 10.02
CA GLY A 15 -30.56 -7.51 11.09
C GLY A 15 -29.06 -7.70 10.89
N HIS A 16 -28.44 -6.97 9.97
CA HIS A 16 -26.98 -6.92 9.84
C HIS A 16 -26.40 -5.93 10.84
N ILE A 17 -25.17 -6.16 11.24
CA ILE A 17 -24.41 -5.25 12.10
C ILE A 17 -23.36 -4.56 11.22
N GLU A 18 -23.39 -3.24 11.27
CA GLU A 18 -22.35 -2.44 10.63
C GLU A 18 -21.00 -2.66 11.33
N ILE A 19 -20.00 -2.97 10.55
CA ILE A 19 -18.61 -3.07 11.00
C ILE A 19 -17.79 -1.93 10.38
N PRO A 20 -16.75 -1.43 11.06
CA PRO A 20 -15.89 -0.42 10.47
C PRO A 20 -15.08 -1.02 9.31
N SER A 21 -14.85 -0.22 8.28
CA SER A 21 -13.91 -0.59 7.22
C SER A 21 -12.54 -0.97 7.81
N ALA A 22 -12.02 -2.11 7.41
CA ALA A 22 -10.67 -2.51 7.77
C ALA A 22 -9.62 -1.53 7.20
N PRO A 23 -8.39 -1.51 7.74
CA PRO A 23 -7.27 -0.79 7.14
C PRO A 23 -7.09 -1.15 5.67
N LEU A 24 -6.59 -0.19 4.88
CA LEU A 24 -6.32 -0.44 3.47
C LEU A 24 -5.15 -1.42 3.28
N ILE A 25 -4.18 -1.37 4.19
CA ILE A 25 -3.06 -2.31 4.26
C ILE A 25 -3.48 -3.50 5.12
N PRO A 26 -3.47 -4.74 4.60
CA PRO A 26 -3.83 -5.94 5.36
C PRO A 26 -2.91 -6.13 6.57
N GLU A 27 -3.51 -6.39 7.75
CA GLU A 27 -2.73 -6.58 8.99
C GLU A 27 -2.15 -8.00 9.11
N ASN A 28 -2.83 -9.01 8.53
CA ASN A 28 -2.49 -10.42 8.71
C ASN A 28 -2.27 -11.19 7.39
N ASP A 29 -2.20 -10.51 6.26
CA ASP A 29 -1.99 -11.13 4.95
C ASP A 29 -0.82 -10.47 4.21
N PRO A 30 0.40 -11.04 4.29
CA PRO A 30 1.58 -10.51 3.61
C PRO A 30 1.59 -10.82 2.10
N THR A 31 0.63 -11.58 1.59
CA THR A 31 0.60 -12.00 0.17
C THR A 31 0.08 -10.90 -0.74
N VAL A 32 -0.67 -9.94 -0.19
CA VAL A 32 -1.23 -8.81 -0.93
C VAL A 32 -0.80 -7.47 -0.33
N LEU A 33 -0.61 -6.48 -1.20
CA LEU A 33 -0.19 -5.14 -0.77
C LEU A 33 -1.35 -4.33 -0.16
N PHE A 34 -2.56 -4.53 -0.65
CA PHE A 34 -3.76 -3.80 -0.25
C PHE A 34 -4.97 -4.72 -0.20
N ASN A 35 -5.96 -4.37 0.59
CA ASN A 35 -7.27 -4.99 0.52
C ASN A 35 -7.94 -4.64 -0.81
N THR A 36 -8.27 -5.66 -1.59
CA THR A 36 -8.83 -5.55 -2.95
C THR A 36 -10.33 -5.83 -3.01
N ALA A 37 -10.90 -6.38 -1.92
CA ALA A 37 -12.30 -6.76 -1.79
C ALA A 37 -12.77 -6.69 -0.34
N GLY A 38 -14.08 -6.50 -0.13
CA GLY A 38 -14.69 -6.35 1.17
C GLY A 38 -14.54 -7.57 2.09
N MET A 39 -14.50 -8.76 1.51
CA MET A 39 -14.39 -10.01 2.28
C MET A 39 -12.97 -10.33 2.76
N GLN A 40 -11.95 -9.73 2.21
CA GLN A 40 -10.56 -10.10 2.49
C GLN A 40 -10.21 -10.03 3.99
N PRO A 41 -10.62 -9.00 4.73
CA PRO A 41 -10.45 -8.96 6.18
C PRO A 41 -11.29 -10.01 6.95
N LEU A 42 -12.28 -10.62 6.28
CA LEU A 42 -13.23 -11.56 6.89
C LEU A 42 -12.88 -13.03 6.62
N ILE A 43 -11.78 -13.33 5.92
CA ILE A 43 -11.36 -14.71 5.57
C ILE A 43 -11.40 -15.67 6.78
N PRO A 44 -10.87 -15.36 7.98
CA PRO A 44 -10.93 -16.29 9.12
C PRO A 44 -12.37 -16.66 9.50
N TYR A 45 -13.30 -15.72 9.40
CA TYR A 45 -14.72 -15.94 9.75
C TYR A 45 -15.48 -16.70 8.66
N LEU A 46 -15.10 -16.54 7.40
CA LEU A 46 -15.59 -17.35 6.29
C LEU A 46 -15.11 -18.81 6.40
N LEU A 47 -13.97 -19.03 7.04
CA LEU A 47 -13.43 -20.36 7.34
C LEU A 47 -14.03 -21.00 8.61
N GLY A 48 -14.92 -20.29 9.32
CA GLY A 48 -15.67 -20.83 10.45
C GLY A 48 -15.31 -20.28 11.81
N GLU A 49 -14.37 -19.33 11.92
CA GLU A 49 -14.17 -18.63 13.18
C GLU A 49 -15.38 -17.74 13.51
N PRO A 50 -15.80 -17.67 14.78
CA PRO A 50 -16.93 -16.82 15.15
C PRO A 50 -16.54 -15.34 15.13
N HIS A 51 -17.25 -14.54 14.33
CA HIS A 51 -17.04 -13.09 14.34
C HIS A 51 -17.64 -12.43 15.60
N PRO A 52 -16.92 -11.53 16.30
CA PRO A 52 -17.37 -10.96 17.60
C PRO A 52 -18.66 -10.13 17.49
N LYS A 53 -19.01 -9.64 16.30
CA LYS A 53 -20.25 -8.87 16.06
C LYS A 53 -21.42 -9.75 15.60
N GLY A 54 -21.22 -11.06 15.36
CA GLY A 54 -22.28 -11.97 14.92
C GLY A 54 -22.14 -12.45 13.49
N LYS A 55 -23.22 -12.97 12.93
CA LYS A 55 -23.19 -13.70 11.65
C LYS A 55 -23.63 -12.87 10.44
N ARG A 56 -24.31 -11.76 10.64
CA ARG A 56 -24.80 -10.85 9.59
C ARG A 56 -24.05 -9.53 9.70
N LEU A 57 -23.24 -9.21 8.72
CA LEU A 57 -22.37 -8.04 8.73
C LEU A 57 -22.61 -7.19 7.48
N CYS A 58 -22.37 -5.89 7.57
CA CYS A 58 -22.31 -5.01 6.42
C CYS A 58 -21.30 -3.88 6.65
N ASP A 59 -20.69 -3.38 5.57
CA ASP A 59 -19.86 -2.18 5.61
C ASP A 59 -19.69 -1.52 4.23
N ALA A 60 -18.86 -0.47 4.21
CA ALA A 60 -18.27 0.13 3.03
C ALA A 60 -16.74 -0.01 3.14
N GLN A 61 -16.18 -1.06 2.59
CA GLN A 61 -14.76 -1.38 2.67
C GLN A 61 -13.94 -0.54 1.70
N LYS A 62 -12.87 0.07 2.20
CA LYS A 62 -11.82 0.70 1.38
C LYS A 62 -11.04 -0.36 0.61
N CYS A 63 -10.95 -0.20 -0.71
CA CYS A 63 -10.24 -1.13 -1.59
C CYS A 63 -9.27 -0.41 -2.51
N VAL A 64 -8.16 -1.07 -2.84
CA VAL A 64 -7.22 -0.64 -3.87
C VAL A 64 -6.94 -1.81 -4.81
N ARG A 65 -7.18 -1.61 -6.11
CA ARG A 65 -6.80 -2.55 -7.17
C ARG A 65 -5.73 -1.92 -8.07
N LEU A 66 -4.68 -2.68 -8.35
CA LEU A 66 -3.55 -2.25 -9.15
C LEU A 66 -3.52 -2.89 -10.53
N THR A 67 -4.36 -3.89 -10.79
CA THR A 67 -4.46 -4.60 -12.07
C THR A 67 -4.76 -3.65 -13.22
N ASP A 68 -5.61 -2.65 -12.97
CA ASP A 68 -6.08 -1.72 -14.00
C ASP A 68 -5.43 -0.34 -13.91
N LEU A 69 -4.29 -0.24 -13.22
CA LEU A 69 -3.64 1.06 -12.97
C LEU A 69 -3.25 1.79 -14.27
N GLU A 70 -2.93 1.05 -15.33
CA GLU A 70 -2.61 1.58 -16.65
C GLU A 70 -3.85 2.14 -17.37
N SER A 71 -5.02 1.60 -17.07
CA SER A 71 -6.30 2.06 -17.63
C SER A 71 -6.80 3.35 -16.98
N ILE A 72 -6.23 3.74 -15.82
CA ILE A 72 -6.63 4.99 -15.14
C ILE A 72 -6.39 6.20 -16.05
N GLY A 73 -7.44 6.94 -16.25
CA GLY A 73 -7.56 8.03 -17.24
C GLY A 73 -8.73 7.80 -18.18
N ASP A 74 -9.25 6.57 -18.26
CA ASP A 74 -10.52 6.28 -18.89
C ASP A 74 -11.71 6.74 -18.03
N LYS A 75 -12.93 6.42 -18.43
CA LYS A 75 -14.16 6.86 -17.78
C LYS A 75 -14.57 6.05 -16.55
N THR A 76 -14.05 4.85 -16.36
CA THR A 76 -14.67 3.84 -15.49
C THR A 76 -13.76 3.27 -14.41
N HIS A 77 -12.45 3.21 -14.66
CA HIS A 77 -11.50 2.60 -13.74
C HIS A 77 -11.06 3.56 -12.62
N HIS A 78 -10.89 3.00 -11.43
CA HIS A 78 -10.40 3.70 -10.23
C HIS A 78 -9.36 2.84 -9.53
N THR A 79 -8.27 3.47 -9.04
CA THR A 79 -7.27 2.78 -8.22
C THR A 79 -7.80 2.49 -6.82
N PHE A 80 -8.31 3.52 -6.15
CA PHE A 80 -9.06 3.40 -4.91
C PHE A 80 -10.56 3.44 -5.19
N PHE A 81 -11.32 2.58 -4.51
CA PHE A 81 -12.78 2.61 -4.54
C PHE A 81 -13.36 2.09 -3.23
N GLU A 82 -14.63 2.38 -3.00
CA GLU A 82 -15.38 1.84 -1.88
C GLU A 82 -16.26 0.68 -2.35
N MET A 83 -16.10 -0.48 -1.70
CA MET A 83 -16.94 -1.65 -1.95
C MET A 83 -17.99 -1.76 -0.84
N LEU A 84 -19.25 -1.59 -1.20
CA LEU A 84 -20.37 -1.87 -0.29
C LEU A 84 -20.56 -3.38 -0.22
N GLY A 85 -20.54 -3.93 0.99
CA GLY A 85 -20.61 -5.37 1.20
C GLY A 85 -21.59 -5.76 2.30
N ASN A 86 -22.24 -6.91 2.12
CA ASN A 86 -22.97 -7.60 3.16
C ASN A 86 -22.62 -9.07 3.20
N TRP A 87 -22.50 -9.62 4.40
CA TRP A 87 -22.02 -10.98 4.64
C TRP A 87 -22.98 -11.77 5.49
N SER A 88 -23.07 -13.08 5.16
CA SER A 88 -23.67 -14.10 6.01
C SER A 88 -22.62 -15.15 6.37
N LEU A 89 -22.31 -15.28 7.63
CA LEU A 89 -21.34 -16.23 8.18
C LEU A 89 -22.09 -17.46 8.72
N GLY A 90 -22.54 -18.34 7.79
CA GLY A 90 -23.33 -19.52 8.15
C GLY A 90 -24.71 -19.22 8.73
N ASP A 91 -25.40 -18.19 8.21
CA ASP A 91 -26.77 -17.82 8.62
C ASP A 91 -27.73 -17.98 7.42
N TYR A 92 -27.87 -16.97 6.56
CA TYR A 92 -28.67 -17.06 5.34
C TYR A 92 -27.78 -17.40 4.12
N PHE A 93 -28.45 -17.79 3.01
CA PHE A 93 -27.75 -18.19 1.79
C PHE A 93 -28.43 -17.60 0.53
N LYS A 94 -28.46 -18.30 -0.58
CA LYS A 94 -28.84 -17.81 -1.92
C LYS A 94 -30.18 -17.04 -1.93
N LYS A 95 -31.22 -17.62 -1.33
CA LYS A 95 -32.58 -17.04 -1.43
C LYS A 95 -32.68 -15.66 -0.79
N GLU A 96 -32.17 -15.52 0.42
CA GLU A 96 -32.21 -14.24 1.14
C GLU A 96 -31.23 -13.23 0.52
N SER A 97 -30.02 -13.65 0.14
CA SER A 97 -29.03 -12.78 -0.48
C SER A 97 -29.55 -12.14 -1.76
N ILE A 98 -30.04 -12.98 -2.67
CA ILE A 98 -30.63 -12.54 -3.94
C ILE A 98 -31.86 -11.64 -3.68
N GLY A 99 -32.69 -12.02 -2.70
CA GLY A 99 -33.86 -11.23 -2.29
C GLY A 99 -33.48 -9.83 -1.79
N TYR A 100 -32.46 -9.73 -0.93
CA TYR A 100 -31.95 -8.43 -0.44
C TYR A 100 -31.39 -7.57 -1.58
N SER A 101 -30.57 -8.14 -2.45
CA SER A 101 -30.02 -7.40 -3.58
C SER A 101 -31.12 -6.89 -4.51
N PHE A 102 -32.08 -7.73 -4.86
CA PHE A 102 -33.20 -7.36 -5.70
C PHE A 102 -34.08 -6.28 -5.06
N GLU A 103 -34.41 -6.43 -3.79
CA GLU A 103 -35.24 -5.46 -3.07
C GLU A 103 -34.53 -4.10 -2.93
N PHE A 104 -33.24 -4.09 -2.58
CA PHE A 104 -32.45 -2.87 -2.50
C PHE A 104 -32.43 -2.11 -3.83
N LEU A 105 -32.12 -2.81 -4.93
CA LEU A 105 -32.06 -2.19 -6.25
C LEU A 105 -33.41 -1.67 -6.72
N THR A 106 -34.48 -2.47 -6.56
CA THR A 106 -35.79 -2.13 -7.16
C THR A 106 -36.65 -1.23 -6.28
N LYS A 107 -36.58 -1.39 -4.93
CA LYS A 107 -37.44 -0.64 -4.01
C LYS A 107 -36.71 0.54 -3.34
N VAL A 108 -35.44 0.44 -3.02
CA VAL A 108 -34.68 1.52 -2.39
C VAL A 108 -34.10 2.46 -3.44
N LEU A 109 -33.41 1.90 -4.46
CA LEU A 109 -32.81 2.68 -5.51
C LEU A 109 -33.77 2.98 -6.67
N ASN A 110 -34.97 2.37 -6.68
CA ASN A 110 -35.99 2.51 -7.72
C ASN A 110 -35.48 2.20 -9.14
N ILE A 111 -34.56 1.23 -9.27
CA ILE A 111 -34.09 0.77 -10.57
C ILE A 111 -35.19 -0.07 -11.23
N PRO A 112 -35.59 0.27 -12.48
CA PRO A 112 -36.57 -0.52 -13.21
C PRO A 112 -36.03 -1.92 -13.49
N ILE A 113 -36.85 -2.95 -13.23
CA ILE A 113 -36.48 -4.36 -13.40
C ILE A 113 -36.08 -4.69 -14.85
N GLU A 114 -36.67 -4.01 -15.82
CA GLU A 114 -36.33 -4.15 -17.23
C GLU A 114 -34.91 -3.71 -17.59
N ARG A 115 -34.26 -2.94 -16.71
CA ARG A 115 -32.85 -2.56 -16.85
C ARG A 115 -31.89 -3.53 -16.20
N LEU A 116 -32.37 -4.60 -15.54
CA LEU A 116 -31.56 -5.59 -14.87
C LEU A 116 -31.36 -6.83 -15.75
N ALA A 117 -30.16 -7.38 -15.70
CA ALA A 117 -29.80 -8.70 -16.23
C ALA A 117 -28.84 -9.40 -15.27
N ILE A 118 -28.74 -10.71 -15.37
CA ILE A 118 -28.13 -11.56 -14.36
C ILE A 118 -27.18 -12.55 -15.01
N THR A 119 -26.03 -12.80 -14.40
CA THR A 119 -25.22 -13.97 -14.67
C THR A 119 -25.32 -14.98 -13.51
N VAL A 120 -25.14 -16.25 -13.79
CA VAL A 120 -25.05 -17.32 -12.79
C VAL A 120 -24.00 -18.34 -13.24
N PHE A 121 -23.41 -19.02 -12.27
CA PHE A 121 -22.39 -20.03 -12.56
C PHE A 121 -22.95 -21.20 -13.39
N LYS A 122 -22.30 -21.48 -14.50
CA LYS A 122 -22.68 -22.54 -15.45
C LYS A 122 -22.30 -23.95 -14.98
N GLY A 123 -21.50 -24.03 -13.88
CA GLY A 123 -20.94 -25.29 -13.40
C GLY A 123 -19.63 -25.66 -14.09
N ASN A 124 -18.95 -26.66 -13.53
CA ASN A 124 -17.75 -27.29 -14.06
C ASN A 124 -17.82 -28.81 -13.80
N ASP A 125 -16.72 -29.54 -14.01
CA ASP A 125 -16.66 -31.00 -13.83
C ASP A 125 -16.96 -31.46 -12.39
N SER A 126 -16.76 -30.58 -11.39
CA SER A 126 -16.89 -30.88 -9.96
C SER A 126 -18.10 -30.23 -9.29
N ILE A 127 -18.57 -29.13 -9.81
CA ILE A 127 -19.64 -28.31 -9.22
C ILE A 127 -20.76 -28.15 -10.26
N PRO A 128 -22.01 -28.49 -9.92
CA PRO A 128 -23.11 -28.41 -10.87
C PRO A 128 -23.48 -26.96 -11.20
N ARG A 129 -24.15 -26.80 -12.32
CA ARG A 129 -24.75 -25.54 -12.76
C ARG A 129 -25.73 -25.00 -11.72
N ASP A 130 -25.67 -23.68 -11.45
CA ASP A 130 -26.47 -23.02 -10.43
C ASP A 130 -27.91 -22.70 -10.91
N GLU A 131 -28.72 -23.76 -11.03
CA GLU A 131 -30.14 -23.61 -11.35
C GLU A 131 -30.94 -22.99 -10.18
N VAL A 132 -30.43 -23.08 -8.95
CA VAL A 132 -31.10 -22.54 -7.78
C VAL A 132 -31.12 -21.01 -7.84
N SER A 133 -29.98 -20.38 -8.05
CA SER A 133 -29.91 -18.91 -8.21
C SER A 133 -30.73 -18.44 -9.42
N ALA A 134 -30.63 -19.13 -10.55
CA ALA A 134 -31.43 -18.78 -11.74
C ALA A 134 -32.94 -18.86 -11.47
N SER A 135 -33.42 -19.90 -10.76
CA SER A 135 -34.84 -20.03 -10.39
C SER A 135 -35.29 -18.90 -9.46
N ILE A 136 -34.48 -18.55 -8.46
CA ILE A 136 -34.81 -17.45 -7.53
C ILE A 136 -34.95 -16.11 -8.29
N TRP A 137 -34.04 -15.82 -9.21
CA TRP A 137 -34.14 -14.62 -10.04
C TRP A 137 -35.39 -14.58 -10.93
N GLN A 138 -35.77 -15.75 -11.51
CA GLN A 138 -37.02 -15.85 -12.28
C GLN A 138 -38.27 -15.66 -11.41
N ASP A 139 -38.29 -16.22 -10.21
CA ASP A 139 -39.38 -16.05 -9.24
C ASP A 139 -39.54 -14.56 -8.81
N LEU A 140 -38.46 -13.79 -8.81
CA LEU A 140 -38.46 -12.34 -8.57
C LEU A 140 -38.86 -11.51 -9.80
N GLY A 141 -39.03 -12.15 -10.96
CA GLY A 141 -39.52 -11.50 -12.17
C GLY A 141 -38.46 -11.17 -13.23
N ILE A 142 -37.22 -11.61 -13.07
CA ILE A 142 -36.19 -11.48 -14.12
C ILE A 142 -36.51 -12.49 -15.23
N PRO A 143 -36.71 -12.04 -16.49
CA PRO A 143 -37.01 -12.95 -17.58
C PRO A 143 -35.84 -13.90 -17.86
N LYS A 144 -36.13 -15.14 -18.26
CA LYS A 144 -35.13 -16.15 -18.60
C LYS A 144 -34.12 -15.67 -19.64
N GLU A 145 -34.55 -14.87 -20.59
CA GLU A 145 -33.73 -14.29 -21.65
C GLU A 145 -32.70 -13.26 -21.13
N ARG A 146 -32.82 -12.87 -19.87
CA ARG A 146 -31.90 -11.96 -19.16
C ARG A 146 -31.05 -12.66 -18.10
N ILE A 147 -31.00 -13.97 -18.13
CA ILE A 147 -30.14 -14.78 -17.27
C ILE A 147 -29.14 -15.51 -18.17
N ALA A 148 -27.85 -15.18 -18.04
CA ALA A 148 -26.75 -15.85 -18.71
C ALA A 148 -26.03 -16.79 -17.74
N TYR A 149 -25.51 -17.91 -18.27
CA TYR A 149 -24.72 -18.89 -17.52
C TYR A 149 -23.29 -18.82 -18.00
N LEU A 150 -22.37 -18.36 -17.13
CA LEU A 150 -20.97 -18.16 -17.47
C LEU A 150 -20.06 -19.14 -16.72
N GLY A 151 -18.83 -19.25 -17.18
CA GLY A 151 -17.85 -20.21 -16.68
C GLY A 151 -17.13 -19.76 -15.40
N GLU A 152 -16.04 -20.46 -15.10
CA GLU A 152 -15.23 -20.18 -13.90
C GLU A 152 -14.53 -18.82 -13.98
N GLU A 153 -14.21 -18.36 -15.16
CA GLU A 153 -13.52 -17.06 -15.34
C GLU A 153 -14.41 -15.87 -14.95
N ASP A 154 -15.75 -16.04 -15.07
CA ASP A 154 -16.73 -14.97 -14.85
C ASP A 154 -17.52 -15.17 -13.56
N ASN A 155 -18.03 -16.38 -13.28
CA ASN A 155 -18.97 -16.65 -12.18
C ASN A 155 -18.47 -17.68 -11.16
N PHE A 156 -17.16 -17.76 -10.91
CA PHE A 156 -16.61 -18.53 -9.82
C PHE A 156 -15.50 -17.76 -9.10
N TRP A 157 -15.81 -17.30 -7.93
CA TRP A 157 -14.88 -16.46 -7.17
C TRP A 157 -14.05 -17.25 -6.17
N ILE A 158 -12.76 -16.88 -6.02
CA ILE A 158 -11.79 -17.52 -5.14
C ILE A 158 -11.01 -16.45 -4.36
N ALA A 159 -10.92 -16.61 -3.04
CA ALA A 159 -10.13 -15.73 -2.20
C ALA A 159 -8.62 -16.02 -2.33
N GLY A 160 -7.95 -15.39 -3.27
CA GLY A 160 -6.53 -15.60 -3.55
C GLY A 160 -6.28 -16.88 -4.37
N GLU A 161 -5.06 -17.41 -4.30
CA GLU A 161 -4.71 -18.68 -4.99
C GLU A 161 -5.25 -19.91 -4.26
N SER A 162 -5.37 -19.81 -2.93
CA SER A 162 -5.93 -20.82 -2.03
C SER A 162 -6.81 -20.11 -1.00
N GLY A 163 -8.06 -20.57 -0.85
CA GLY A 163 -9.01 -19.91 0.07
C GLY A 163 -10.45 -20.35 -0.12
N PRO A 164 -11.37 -19.74 0.64
CA PRO A 164 -12.80 -19.94 0.46
C PRO A 164 -13.22 -19.51 -0.95
N CYS A 165 -14.12 -20.28 -1.57
CA CYS A 165 -14.54 -20.07 -2.94
C CYS A 165 -15.97 -20.56 -3.16
N GLY A 166 -16.56 -20.18 -4.31
CA GLY A 166 -17.87 -20.65 -4.73
C GLY A 166 -18.37 -19.96 -5.98
N GLY A 167 -19.46 -20.49 -6.50
CA GLY A 167 -20.18 -19.86 -7.62
C GLY A 167 -20.83 -18.56 -7.18
N ASP A 168 -20.94 -17.65 -8.11
CA ASP A 168 -21.56 -16.35 -7.86
C ASP A 168 -22.66 -16.00 -8.86
N THR A 169 -23.37 -14.92 -8.58
CA THR A 169 -24.38 -14.33 -9.45
C THR A 169 -24.17 -12.83 -9.48
N GLU A 170 -23.89 -12.33 -10.65
CA GLU A 170 -23.67 -10.90 -10.88
C GLU A 170 -24.95 -10.25 -11.39
N ILE A 171 -25.12 -8.99 -11.01
CA ILE A 171 -26.25 -8.15 -11.41
C ILE A 171 -25.72 -7.08 -12.35
N PHE A 172 -26.26 -7.02 -13.55
CA PHE A 172 -25.94 -6.03 -14.58
C PHE A 172 -27.05 -5.01 -14.75
N TYR A 173 -26.67 -3.79 -15.06
CA TYR A 173 -27.55 -2.68 -15.35
C TYR A 173 -27.35 -2.19 -16.79
N PHE A 174 -28.45 -2.02 -17.53
CA PHE A 174 -28.42 -1.44 -18.88
C PHE A 174 -28.34 0.08 -18.81
N ARG A 175 -27.17 0.64 -19.09
CA ARG A 175 -26.89 2.08 -18.93
C ARG A 175 -27.23 2.96 -20.14
N SER A 176 -27.48 2.35 -21.31
CA SER A 176 -27.83 3.10 -22.52
C SER A 176 -29.27 3.67 -22.48
N ASN A 177 -29.49 4.77 -23.19
CA ASN A 177 -30.82 5.32 -23.43
C ASN A 177 -31.51 4.71 -24.68
N GLU A 178 -30.84 3.77 -25.33
CA GLU A 178 -31.41 3.00 -26.45
C GLU A 178 -32.46 2.01 -25.97
N GLU A 179 -33.17 1.39 -26.90
CA GLU A 179 -34.10 0.31 -26.60
C GLU A 179 -33.36 -0.86 -25.95
N ILE A 180 -33.90 -1.32 -24.80
CA ILE A 180 -33.29 -2.39 -24.03
C ILE A 180 -33.43 -3.72 -24.78
N PRO A 181 -32.33 -4.42 -25.12
CA PRO A 181 -32.41 -5.69 -25.81
C PRO A 181 -33.26 -6.70 -25.05
N LYS A 182 -34.02 -7.52 -25.75
CA LYS A 182 -34.80 -8.59 -25.14
C LYS A 182 -33.88 -9.63 -24.47
N ASN A 183 -32.80 -9.99 -25.17
CA ASN A 183 -31.83 -10.96 -24.69
C ASN A 183 -30.64 -10.21 -24.09
N PHE A 184 -30.12 -10.72 -22.97
CA PHE A 184 -28.90 -10.25 -22.37
C PHE A 184 -27.67 -10.86 -23.08
N ASP A 185 -26.74 -10.02 -23.46
CA ASP A 185 -25.42 -10.43 -23.92
C ASP A 185 -24.37 -9.84 -22.96
N PRO A 186 -23.65 -10.66 -22.17
CA PRO A 186 -22.63 -10.19 -21.25
C PRO A 186 -21.45 -9.46 -21.90
N ASN A 187 -21.26 -9.63 -23.22
CA ASN A 187 -20.21 -8.95 -23.99
C ASN A 187 -20.65 -7.59 -24.57
N ASP A 188 -21.89 -7.18 -24.35
CA ASP A 188 -22.39 -5.89 -24.78
C ASP A 188 -22.06 -4.82 -23.71
N ASP A 189 -21.15 -3.91 -24.01
CA ASP A 189 -20.65 -2.84 -23.11
C ASP A 189 -21.75 -1.91 -22.57
N ARG A 190 -22.96 -1.96 -23.10
CA ARG A 190 -24.11 -1.22 -22.56
C ARG A 190 -24.64 -1.83 -21.25
N TRP A 191 -24.35 -3.12 -21.01
CA TRP A 191 -24.61 -3.75 -19.73
C TRP A 191 -23.39 -3.60 -18.83
N VAL A 192 -23.59 -3.08 -17.63
CA VAL A 192 -22.53 -2.82 -16.66
C VAL A 192 -22.83 -3.61 -15.40
N GLU A 193 -21.90 -4.45 -15.00
CA GLU A 193 -21.96 -5.13 -13.70
C GLU A 193 -21.98 -4.10 -12.57
N ILE A 194 -22.95 -4.23 -11.66
CA ILE A 194 -23.16 -3.30 -10.53
C ILE A 194 -23.02 -3.95 -9.17
N TRP A 195 -23.26 -5.25 -9.07
CA TRP A 195 -23.21 -5.99 -7.81
C TRP A 195 -22.92 -7.46 -8.06
N ASN A 196 -22.06 -8.05 -7.25
CA ASN A 196 -21.80 -9.49 -7.25
C ASN A 196 -22.21 -10.11 -5.92
N ASN A 197 -22.91 -11.28 -5.95
CA ASN A 197 -23.27 -12.10 -4.79
C ASN A 197 -22.51 -13.42 -4.90
N VAL A 198 -21.53 -13.64 -4.03
CA VAL A 198 -20.71 -14.85 -4.00
C VAL A 198 -21.22 -15.83 -2.95
N PHE A 199 -21.42 -17.07 -3.34
CA PHE A 199 -21.90 -18.14 -2.47
C PHE A 199 -20.75 -19.08 -2.09
N MET A 200 -20.03 -18.70 -1.02
CA MET A 200 -18.85 -19.42 -0.56
C MET A 200 -19.24 -20.67 0.21
N GLU A 201 -19.21 -21.79 -0.45
CA GLU A 201 -19.50 -23.12 0.11
C GLU A 201 -18.34 -24.10 -0.03
N PHE A 202 -17.23 -23.69 -0.68
CA PHE A 202 -16.06 -24.52 -0.90
C PHE A 202 -14.77 -23.85 -0.45
N PHE A 203 -13.73 -24.67 -0.29
CA PHE A 203 -12.34 -24.27 -0.08
C PHE A 203 -11.46 -24.86 -1.15
N LYS A 204 -10.65 -24.05 -1.82
CA LYS A 204 -9.64 -24.48 -2.77
C LYS A 204 -8.26 -24.46 -2.11
N ASP A 205 -7.56 -25.59 -2.11
CA ASP A 205 -6.19 -25.69 -1.58
C ASP A 205 -5.13 -25.26 -2.62
N GLU A 206 -3.86 -25.15 -2.19
CA GLU A 206 -2.72 -24.78 -3.05
C GLU A 206 -2.49 -25.76 -4.22
N LYS A 207 -3.04 -26.97 -4.16
CA LYS A 207 -2.96 -28.00 -5.21
C LYS A 207 -4.14 -27.94 -6.19
N GLY A 208 -5.10 -27.03 -5.92
CA GLY A 208 -6.31 -26.87 -6.72
C GLY A 208 -7.45 -27.82 -6.34
N ASN A 209 -7.34 -28.60 -5.25
CA ASN A 209 -8.42 -29.46 -4.81
C ASN A 209 -9.51 -28.62 -4.14
N ILE A 210 -10.77 -28.92 -4.46
CA ILE A 210 -11.95 -28.25 -3.90
C ILE A 210 -12.61 -29.16 -2.89
N THR A 211 -12.86 -28.66 -1.68
CA THR A 211 -13.56 -29.34 -0.59
C THR A 211 -14.68 -28.47 -0.05
N GLU A 212 -15.74 -29.06 0.52
CA GLU A 212 -16.83 -28.28 1.13
C GLU A 212 -16.36 -27.59 2.41
N LEU A 213 -16.81 -26.33 2.62
CA LEU A 213 -16.65 -25.62 3.89
C LEU A 213 -17.60 -26.20 4.96
N SER A 214 -17.23 -26.02 6.22
CA SER A 214 -18.06 -26.41 7.36
C SER A 214 -19.37 -25.61 7.48
N GLN A 215 -19.41 -24.43 6.83
CA GLN A 215 -20.58 -23.53 6.78
C GLN A 215 -20.69 -22.90 5.39
N LYS A 216 -21.92 -22.58 5.00
CA LYS A 216 -22.21 -21.84 3.76
C LYS A 216 -22.26 -20.36 4.06
N ASN A 217 -21.50 -19.58 3.32
CA ASN A 217 -21.38 -18.15 3.53
C ASN A 217 -21.87 -17.37 2.31
N VAL A 218 -22.27 -16.14 2.55
CA VAL A 218 -22.52 -15.14 1.50
C VAL A 218 -21.49 -14.02 1.65
N ASP A 219 -20.88 -13.66 0.54
CA ASP A 219 -20.12 -12.45 0.35
C ASP A 219 -20.76 -11.64 -0.78
N THR A 220 -20.87 -10.34 -0.62
CA THR A 220 -21.35 -9.47 -1.71
C THR A 220 -20.45 -8.28 -1.88
N GLY A 221 -20.36 -7.77 -3.11
CA GLY A 221 -19.57 -6.58 -3.42
C GLY A 221 -20.24 -5.70 -4.47
N MET A 222 -20.55 -4.45 -4.09
CA MET A 222 -21.09 -3.43 -4.98
C MET A 222 -20.14 -2.23 -5.02
N GLY A 223 -19.63 -1.87 -6.19
CA GLY A 223 -18.76 -0.71 -6.38
C GLY A 223 -19.54 0.61 -6.21
N LEU A 224 -19.25 1.35 -5.14
CA LEU A 224 -19.95 2.60 -4.82
C LEU A 224 -19.89 3.61 -5.97
N GLU A 225 -18.69 3.91 -6.45
CA GLU A 225 -18.46 4.93 -7.49
C GLU A 225 -19.20 4.60 -8.79
N ARG A 226 -19.18 3.33 -9.19
CA ARG A 226 -19.84 2.85 -10.39
C ARG A 226 -21.35 3.03 -10.30
N VAL A 227 -21.95 2.60 -9.19
CA VAL A 227 -23.40 2.67 -9.02
C VAL A 227 -23.87 4.12 -8.86
N VAL A 228 -23.14 4.98 -8.17
CA VAL A 228 -23.47 6.41 -8.09
C VAL A 228 -23.49 7.05 -9.47
N ALA A 229 -22.49 6.81 -10.31
CA ALA A 229 -22.44 7.33 -11.68
C ALA A 229 -23.64 6.88 -12.51
N LEU A 230 -24.03 5.60 -12.40
CA LEU A 230 -25.20 5.05 -13.09
C LEU A 230 -26.51 5.70 -12.62
N LEU A 231 -26.69 5.86 -11.30
CA LEU A 231 -27.89 6.49 -10.74
C LEU A 231 -28.01 7.97 -11.10
N GLU A 232 -26.89 8.65 -11.29
CA GLU A 232 -26.84 10.05 -11.75
C GLU A 232 -26.96 10.18 -13.27
N GLY A 233 -26.97 9.07 -14.00
CA GLY A 233 -27.10 9.04 -15.46
C GLY A 233 -25.89 9.60 -16.19
N VAL A 234 -24.71 9.55 -15.58
CA VAL A 234 -23.45 9.99 -16.20
C VAL A 234 -22.68 8.80 -16.76
N ASP A 235 -22.11 8.96 -17.94
CA ASP A 235 -21.31 7.93 -18.64
C ASP A 235 -19.83 7.93 -18.20
N ASP A 236 -19.44 8.95 -17.47
CA ASP A 236 -18.11 9.16 -16.94
C ASP A 236 -18.18 9.17 -15.40
N ASN A 237 -17.60 8.16 -14.76
CA ASN A 237 -17.62 8.06 -13.30
C ASN A 237 -17.07 9.32 -12.62
N TYR A 238 -16.04 9.96 -13.23
CA TYR A 238 -15.43 11.18 -12.71
C TYR A 238 -16.31 12.44 -12.87
N ALA A 239 -17.39 12.37 -13.62
CA ALA A 239 -18.40 13.42 -13.70
C ALA A 239 -19.49 13.30 -12.62
N SER A 240 -19.47 12.22 -11.83
CA SER A 240 -20.43 12.01 -10.74
C SER A 240 -20.17 12.91 -9.53
N SER A 241 -21.18 13.02 -8.67
CA SER A 241 -21.10 13.79 -7.40
C SER A 241 -19.96 13.36 -6.46
N ILE A 242 -19.44 12.14 -6.62
CA ILE A 242 -18.29 11.67 -5.84
C ILE A 242 -17.04 12.49 -6.17
N TRP A 243 -16.87 12.89 -7.42
CA TRP A 243 -15.65 13.54 -7.90
C TRP A 243 -15.77 15.05 -8.05
N GLN A 244 -17.00 15.58 -8.01
CA GLN A 244 -17.29 16.96 -8.39
C GLN A 244 -16.42 17.99 -7.66
N GLU A 245 -16.27 17.89 -6.33
CA GLU A 245 -15.47 18.84 -5.54
C GLU A 245 -13.97 18.67 -5.84
N ILE A 246 -13.52 17.43 -6.03
CA ILE A 246 -12.11 17.11 -6.32
C ILE A 246 -11.74 17.66 -7.72
N ILE A 247 -12.60 17.44 -8.71
CA ILE A 247 -12.40 17.97 -10.07
C ILE A 247 -12.47 19.51 -10.06
N SER A 248 -13.41 20.11 -9.33
CA SER A 248 -13.51 21.57 -9.22
C SER A 248 -12.25 22.19 -8.58
N ALA A 249 -11.68 21.56 -7.56
CA ALA A 249 -10.42 22.00 -6.98
C ALA A 249 -9.27 21.91 -8.00
N LEU A 250 -9.24 20.83 -8.80
CA LEU A 250 -8.25 20.65 -9.85
C LEU A 250 -8.41 21.68 -10.99
N GLU A 251 -9.63 22.00 -11.41
CA GLU A 251 -9.91 23.09 -12.36
C GLU A 251 -9.42 24.45 -11.80
N GLY A 252 -9.66 24.68 -10.49
CA GLY A 252 -9.18 25.88 -9.80
C GLY A 252 -7.66 26.00 -9.79
N VAL A 253 -6.93 24.90 -9.61
CA VAL A 253 -5.46 24.86 -9.60
C VAL A 253 -4.88 24.97 -11.01
N SER A 254 -5.44 24.25 -11.98
CA SER A 254 -4.94 24.18 -13.35
C SER A 254 -5.36 25.39 -14.23
N LYS A 255 -6.41 26.11 -13.82
CA LYS A 255 -7.07 27.14 -14.64
C LYS A 255 -7.59 26.59 -15.97
N LYS A 256 -7.90 25.31 -16.02
CA LYS A 256 -8.47 24.59 -17.16
C LYS A 256 -9.76 23.92 -16.75
N THR A 257 -10.67 23.73 -17.70
CA THR A 257 -11.91 22.97 -17.50
C THR A 257 -11.66 21.47 -17.66
N TYR A 258 -12.45 20.66 -16.99
CA TYR A 258 -12.43 19.20 -17.13
C TYR A 258 -12.62 18.78 -18.59
N LYS A 259 -13.62 19.37 -19.27
CA LYS A 259 -13.88 19.11 -20.68
C LYS A 259 -12.69 19.53 -21.56
N GLY A 260 -12.16 18.56 -22.31
CA GLY A 260 -10.96 18.71 -23.15
C GLY A 260 -9.64 18.41 -22.43
N ASN A 261 -9.69 18.07 -21.13
CA ASN A 261 -8.51 17.70 -20.32
C ASN A 261 -8.77 16.44 -19.48
N GLU A 262 -9.78 15.65 -19.86
CA GLU A 262 -10.36 14.57 -19.06
C GLU A 262 -9.31 13.58 -18.60
N ILE A 263 -8.47 13.03 -19.48
CA ILE A 263 -7.47 11.99 -19.16
C ILE A 263 -6.55 12.44 -18.05
N SER A 264 -5.94 13.62 -18.20
CA SER A 264 -4.99 14.12 -17.18
C SER A 264 -5.69 14.46 -15.87
N MET A 265 -6.91 15.00 -15.91
CA MET A 265 -7.66 15.35 -14.71
C MET A 265 -8.15 14.10 -13.96
N ARG A 266 -8.59 13.04 -14.66
CA ARG A 266 -8.96 11.76 -14.06
C ARG A 266 -7.76 11.12 -13.36
N ILE A 267 -6.61 11.05 -14.04
CA ILE A 267 -5.37 10.50 -13.46
C ILE A 267 -4.97 11.26 -12.19
N ILE A 268 -4.96 12.58 -12.24
CA ILE A 268 -4.58 13.39 -11.06
C ILE A 268 -5.57 13.20 -9.91
N ALA A 269 -6.86 13.26 -10.19
CA ALA A 269 -7.90 13.11 -9.17
C ALA A 269 -7.86 11.73 -8.51
N ASP A 270 -7.81 10.66 -9.30
CA ASP A 270 -7.69 9.28 -8.82
C ASP A 270 -6.43 9.07 -7.97
N HIS A 271 -5.29 9.49 -8.49
CA HIS A 271 -4.01 9.25 -7.84
C HIS A 271 -3.82 10.07 -6.57
N ILE A 272 -4.32 11.31 -6.51
CA ILE A 272 -4.31 12.10 -5.27
C ILE A 272 -5.26 11.48 -4.26
N ARG A 273 -6.49 11.09 -4.65
CA ARG A 273 -7.42 10.41 -3.74
C ARG A 273 -6.79 9.13 -3.16
N THR A 274 -6.26 8.27 -4.00
CA THR A 274 -5.60 7.03 -3.58
C THR A 274 -4.41 7.31 -2.66
N SER A 275 -3.58 8.30 -3.00
CA SER A 275 -2.41 8.68 -2.19
C SER A 275 -2.80 9.21 -0.81
N VAL A 276 -3.92 9.93 -0.69
CA VAL A 276 -4.47 10.36 0.60
C VAL A 276 -4.80 9.15 1.46
N PHE A 277 -5.53 8.17 0.93
CA PHE A 277 -5.93 6.98 1.68
C PHE A 277 -4.73 6.10 2.09
N ILE A 278 -3.77 5.87 1.19
CA ILE A 278 -2.56 5.09 1.50
C ILE A 278 -1.71 5.81 2.57
N SER A 279 -1.54 7.12 2.45
CA SER A 279 -0.71 7.89 3.39
C SER A 279 -1.35 8.07 4.76
N ALA A 280 -2.69 8.05 4.82
CA ALA A 280 -3.46 8.16 6.05
C ALA A 280 -3.57 6.84 6.81
N ASP A 281 -3.29 5.70 6.16
CA ASP A 281 -3.42 4.38 6.78
C ASP A 281 -2.54 4.24 8.03
N ARG A 282 -3.02 3.44 9.01
CA ARG A 282 -2.32 3.19 10.28
C ARG A 282 -0.92 2.61 10.11
N ALA A 283 -0.68 1.90 9.01
CA ALA A 283 0.64 1.34 8.68
C ALA A 283 1.70 2.42 8.42
N GLY A 284 1.31 3.70 8.32
CA GLY A 284 2.25 4.81 8.20
C GLY A 284 3.07 4.81 6.92
N ILE A 285 2.47 4.41 5.80
CA ILE A 285 3.16 4.25 4.52
C ILE A 285 3.76 5.57 4.03
N ARG A 286 4.99 5.50 3.56
CA ARG A 286 5.73 6.60 2.94
C ARG A 286 6.28 6.18 1.58
N PRO A 287 6.46 7.12 0.62
CA PRO A 287 7.06 6.81 -0.67
C PRO A 287 8.42 6.13 -0.52
N SER A 288 8.55 4.92 -1.06
CA SER A 288 9.76 4.08 -0.96
C SER A 288 10.10 3.43 -2.31
N ASN A 289 11.08 2.53 -2.35
CA ASN A 289 11.45 1.77 -3.54
C ASN A 289 10.81 0.37 -3.60
N THR A 290 10.04 0.00 -2.59
CA THR A 290 9.44 -1.35 -2.46
C THR A 290 8.01 -1.26 -1.97
N ASP A 291 7.23 -2.29 -2.23
CA ASP A 291 5.92 -2.59 -1.66
C ASP A 291 4.91 -1.43 -1.79
N GLN A 292 4.05 -1.22 -0.81
CA GLN A 292 3.04 -0.16 -0.80
C GLN A 292 3.65 1.24 -1.01
N GLY A 293 4.86 1.46 -0.47
CA GLY A 293 5.57 2.73 -0.63
C GLY A 293 6.02 3.01 -2.06
N TYR A 294 6.31 1.97 -2.83
CA TYR A 294 6.59 2.09 -4.27
C TYR A 294 5.32 2.51 -5.03
N ILE A 295 4.20 1.87 -4.74
CA ILE A 295 2.91 2.22 -5.36
C ILE A 295 2.55 3.68 -5.05
N LEU A 296 2.63 4.09 -3.79
CA LEU A 296 2.38 5.48 -3.38
C LEU A 296 3.27 6.47 -4.16
N ARG A 297 4.56 6.16 -4.27
CA ARG A 297 5.51 6.97 -5.06
C ARG A 297 5.12 7.05 -6.53
N ARG A 298 4.77 5.93 -7.13
CA ARG A 298 4.36 5.83 -8.54
C ARG A 298 3.13 6.70 -8.82
N LEU A 299 2.09 6.59 -7.98
CA LEU A 299 0.86 7.39 -8.11
C LEU A 299 1.15 8.90 -8.04
N ILE A 300 1.90 9.33 -7.02
CA ILE A 300 2.24 10.75 -6.85
C ILE A 300 3.04 11.26 -8.05
N ARG A 301 4.02 10.50 -8.54
CA ARG A 301 4.86 10.94 -9.67
C ARG A 301 4.09 10.98 -10.99
N ARG A 302 3.17 10.03 -11.23
CA ARG A 302 2.29 10.06 -12.39
C ARG A 302 1.36 11.28 -12.35
N ALA A 303 0.79 11.59 -11.18
CA ALA A 303 -0.01 12.80 -11.00
C ALA A 303 0.79 14.09 -11.27
N ILE A 304 2.05 14.19 -10.81
CA ILE A 304 2.93 15.34 -11.07
C ILE A 304 3.20 15.52 -12.56
N ARG A 305 3.46 14.42 -13.29
CA ARG A 305 3.66 14.48 -14.74
C ARG A 305 2.42 15.01 -15.47
N HIS A 306 1.23 14.50 -15.12
CA HIS A 306 -0.03 14.96 -15.71
C HIS A 306 -0.37 16.40 -15.31
N ALA A 307 -0.03 16.83 -14.10
CA ALA A 307 -0.13 18.23 -13.70
C ALA A 307 0.73 19.15 -14.58
N LYS A 308 1.95 18.72 -14.90
CA LYS A 308 2.82 19.46 -15.82
C LYS A 308 2.24 19.51 -17.25
N LYS A 309 1.62 18.44 -17.75
CA LYS A 309 0.87 18.43 -19.03
C LYS A 309 -0.28 19.43 -19.03
N LEU A 310 -0.96 19.60 -17.91
CA LEU A 310 -2.00 20.62 -17.73
C LEU A 310 -1.45 22.05 -17.60
N GLY A 311 -0.13 22.23 -17.49
CA GLY A 311 0.51 23.54 -17.30
C GLY A 311 0.47 24.03 -15.85
N ILE A 312 0.20 23.16 -14.89
CA ILE A 312 0.29 23.50 -13.46
C ILE A 312 1.75 23.72 -13.09
N ASP A 313 2.03 24.79 -12.33
CA ASP A 313 3.36 24.97 -11.72
C ASP A 313 3.57 23.98 -10.59
N THR A 314 4.24 22.88 -10.90
CA THR A 314 4.49 21.79 -9.95
C THR A 314 5.50 22.12 -8.85
N ASN A 315 6.15 23.30 -8.88
CA ASN A 315 7.01 23.78 -7.80
C ASN A 315 6.22 24.44 -6.66
N THR A 316 4.95 24.70 -6.86
CA THR A 316 4.03 25.18 -5.82
C THR A 316 3.43 24.01 -5.02
N ASN A 317 2.67 24.31 -3.97
CA ASN A 317 1.94 23.30 -3.20
C ASN A 317 0.58 22.98 -3.85
N TRP A 318 0.59 22.66 -5.14
CA TRP A 318 -0.58 22.51 -5.98
C TRP A 318 -1.49 21.33 -5.62
N MET A 319 -0.93 20.26 -5.00
CA MET A 319 -1.72 19.08 -4.60
C MET A 319 -2.58 19.33 -3.37
N GLU A 320 -2.17 20.25 -2.49
CA GLU A 320 -2.85 20.49 -1.21
C GLU A 320 -4.32 20.85 -1.37
N PRO A 321 -4.75 21.80 -2.23
CA PRO A 321 -6.17 22.12 -2.39
C PRO A 321 -7.01 20.90 -2.81
N ILE A 322 -6.46 20.03 -3.66
CA ILE A 322 -7.12 18.82 -4.15
C ILE A 322 -7.22 17.79 -3.03
N ALA A 323 -6.11 17.56 -2.31
CA ALA A 323 -6.06 16.63 -1.18
C ALA A 323 -7.00 17.05 -0.04
N LEU A 324 -7.14 18.35 0.21
CA LEU A 324 -8.07 18.87 1.23
C LEU A 324 -9.53 18.58 0.89
N GLU A 325 -9.94 18.63 -0.38
CA GLU A 325 -11.30 18.24 -0.76
C GLU A 325 -11.52 16.72 -0.59
N VAL A 326 -10.50 15.90 -0.88
CA VAL A 326 -10.55 14.46 -0.57
C VAL A 326 -10.71 14.25 0.94
N ILE A 327 -9.87 14.87 1.75
CA ILE A 327 -9.92 14.75 3.22
C ILE A 327 -11.30 15.16 3.76
N LYS A 328 -11.78 16.33 3.38
CA LYS A 328 -13.09 16.85 3.79
C LYS A 328 -14.25 15.92 3.42
N LYS A 329 -14.18 15.28 2.25
CA LYS A 329 -15.22 14.34 1.78
C LYS A 329 -15.27 13.06 2.61
N TYR A 330 -14.13 12.56 3.07
CA TYR A 330 -14.01 11.24 3.66
C TYR A 330 -13.73 11.22 5.18
N GLU A 331 -13.34 12.34 5.79
CA GLU A 331 -12.93 12.41 7.20
C GLU A 331 -14.00 11.98 8.22
N ASN A 332 -15.29 12.08 7.86
CA ASN A 332 -16.39 11.66 8.73
C ASN A 332 -16.66 10.15 8.66
N TYR A 333 -16.25 9.49 7.57
CA TYR A 333 -16.41 8.04 7.38
C TYR A 333 -15.17 7.27 7.83
N TYR A 334 -13.97 7.87 7.65
CA TYR A 334 -12.68 7.27 7.91
C TYR A 334 -11.84 8.18 8.82
N PRO A 335 -11.91 7.97 10.15
CA PRO A 335 -11.25 8.86 11.12
C PRO A 335 -9.75 9.03 10.90
N GLU A 336 -9.07 7.99 10.42
CA GLU A 336 -7.63 8.02 10.13
C GLU A 336 -7.25 9.09 9.10
N ILE A 337 -8.15 9.46 8.19
CA ILE A 337 -7.91 10.54 7.21
C ILE A 337 -7.85 11.90 7.91
N LYS A 338 -8.71 12.11 8.89
CA LYS A 338 -8.71 13.33 9.71
C LYS A 338 -7.48 13.38 10.61
N ASP A 339 -7.23 12.28 11.31
CA ASP A 339 -6.18 12.19 12.32
C ASP A 339 -4.78 12.33 11.70
N ASN A 340 -4.58 11.81 10.48
CA ASN A 340 -3.31 11.85 9.76
C ASN A 340 -3.22 12.93 8.67
N LYS A 341 -4.12 13.93 8.69
CA LYS A 341 -4.17 15.01 7.69
C LYS A 341 -2.82 15.68 7.42
N GLU A 342 -2.13 16.11 8.45
CA GLU A 342 -0.84 16.80 8.32
C GLU A 342 0.24 15.90 7.71
N VAL A 343 0.22 14.62 8.08
CA VAL A 343 1.10 13.59 7.54
C VAL A 343 0.87 13.38 6.05
N VAL A 344 -0.38 13.31 5.62
CA VAL A 344 -0.77 13.18 4.21
C VAL A 344 -0.25 14.37 3.40
N LEU A 345 -0.50 15.60 3.87
CA LEU A 345 -0.07 16.81 3.18
C LEU A 345 1.45 16.90 3.09
N GLU A 346 2.17 16.51 4.15
CA GLU A 346 3.62 16.45 4.17
C GLU A 346 4.17 15.42 3.16
N VAL A 347 3.58 14.22 3.08
CA VAL A 347 3.97 13.17 2.13
C VAL A 347 3.85 13.66 0.70
N LEU A 348 2.72 14.22 0.32
CA LEU A 348 2.47 14.75 -1.03
C LEU A 348 3.46 15.86 -1.38
N LYS A 349 3.64 16.83 -0.49
CA LYS A 349 4.56 17.94 -0.65
C LYS A 349 6.02 17.49 -0.80
N ASN A 350 6.48 16.60 0.08
CA ASN A 350 7.87 16.15 0.08
C ASN A 350 8.22 15.33 -1.17
N GLU A 351 7.32 14.46 -1.62
CA GLU A 351 7.56 13.68 -2.85
C GLU A 351 7.49 14.56 -4.10
N SER A 352 6.61 15.59 -4.12
CA SER A 352 6.57 16.59 -5.19
C SER A 352 7.88 17.35 -5.30
N ILE A 353 8.39 17.91 -4.19
CA ILE A 353 9.68 18.62 -4.16
C ILE A 353 10.81 17.71 -4.62
N LYS A 354 10.82 16.46 -4.16
CA LYS A 354 11.85 15.48 -4.49
C LYS A 354 11.86 15.15 -5.98
N PHE A 355 10.71 14.87 -6.55
CA PHE A 355 10.59 14.47 -7.96
C PHE A 355 10.82 15.66 -8.91
N ASN A 356 10.32 16.84 -8.59
CA ASN A 356 10.53 18.04 -9.41
C ASN A 356 12.01 18.39 -9.63
N ARG A 357 12.90 18.05 -8.69
CA ARG A 357 14.35 18.26 -8.86
C ARG A 357 14.96 17.50 -10.04
N THR A 358 14.36 16.39 -10.40
CA THR A 358 14.87 15.51 -11.48
C THR A 358 13.94 15.44 -12.68
N LEU A 359 12.65 15.77 -12.50
CA LEU A 359 11.61 15.63 -13.53
C LEU A 359 11.98 16.32 -14.84
N GLU A 360 12.34 17.60 -14.80
CA GLU A 360 12.68 18.35 -16.03
C GLU A 360 13.92 17.80 -16.75
N LYS A 361 14.90 17.36 -15.98
CA LYS A 361 16.10 16.74 -16.54
C LYS A 361 15.78 15.39 -17.15
N GLY A 362 14.93 14.60 -16.48
CA GLY A 362 14.47 13.30 -16.97
C GLY A 362 13.65 13.41 -18.25
N LEU A 363 12.73 14.39 -18.34
CA LEU A 363 11.97 14.66 -19.55
C LEU A 363 12.89 15.06 -20.73
N LYS A 364 13.85 15.95 -20.50
CA LYS A 364 14.87 16.31 -21.52
C LYS A 364 15.73 15.13 -21.95
N GLU A 365 16.07 14.23 -21.00
CA GLU A 365 16.82 13.01 -21.34
C GLU A 365 15.97 12.05 -22.16
N PHE A 366 14.67 11.94 -21.86
CA PHE A 366 13.74 11.15 -22.64
C PHE A 366 13.60 11.71 -24.08
N ASP A 367 13.40 13.02 -24.23
CA ASP A 367 13.35 13.68 -25.55
C ASP A 367 14.63 13.46 -26.36
N LYS A 368 15.79 13.56 -25.70
CA LYS A 368 17.08 13.27 -26.31
C LYS A 368 17.18 11.82 -26.75
N LEU A 369 16.71 10.89 -25.93
CA LEU A 369 16.67 9.48 -26.25
C LEU A 369 15.81 9.23 -27.49
N LEU A 370 14.61 9.82 -27.57
CA LEU A 370 13.75 9.72 -28.74
C LEU A 370 14.45 10.19 -30.03
N SER A 371 15.25 11.26 -29.94
CA SER A 371 15.95 11.82 -31.12
C SER A 371 17.12 10.95 -31.63
N HIS A 372 17.62 10.01 -30.82
CA HIS A 372 18.75 9.14 -31.14
C HIS A 372 18.36 7.64 -31.18
N LEU A 373 17.08 7.33 -30.97
CA LEU A 373 16.62 5.95 -30.91
C LEU A 373 16.67 5.29 -32.30
N ASN A 374 17.40 4.19 -32.40
CA ASN A 374 17.41 3.33 -33.57
C ASN A 374 16.43 2.16 -33.32
N GLY A 375 15.25 2.21 -33.96
CA GLY A 375 14.19 1.22 -33.75
C GLY A 375 13.01 1.79 -32.98
N ASN A 376 12.15 0.92 -32.45
CA ASN A 376 10.89 1.27 -31.80
C ASN A 376 10.82 0.79 -30.34
N VAL A 377 11.95 0.40 -29.73
CA VAL A 377 12.01 -0.07 -28.34
C VAL A 377 13.09 0.67 -27.58
N ILE A 378 12.77 1.23 -26.45
CA ILE A 378 13.73 1.80 -25.48
C ILE A 378 14.41 0.63 -24.77
N ASP A 379 15.74 0.57 -24.86
CA ASP A 379 16.54 -0.49 -24.26
C ASP A 379 16.61 -0.40 -22.74
N LYS A 380 16.99 -1.51 -22.11
CA LYS A 380 17.10 -1.66 -20.65
C LYS A 380 18.03 -0.64 -19.97
N ASP A 381 19.11 -0.21 -20.66
CA ASP A 381 20.09 0.70 -20.08
C ASP A 381 19.53 2.11 -19.97
N ASN A 382 18.84 2.56 -21.00
CA ASN A 382 18.15 3.84 -21.02
C ASN A 382 16.95 3.87 -20.08
N ALA A 383 16.14 2.80 -20.04
CA ALA A 383 15.04 2.66 -19.10
C ALA A 383 15.53 2.68 -17.64
N PHE A 384 16.61 1.93 -17.34
CA PHE A 384 17.21 1.91 -16.01
C PHE A 384 17.82 3.26 -15.62
N LYS A 385 18.41 3.99 -16.55
CA LYS A 385 18.95 5.34 -16.32
C LYS A 385 17.85 6.33 -15.93
N LEU A 386 16.69 6.28 -16.60
CA LEU A 386 15.52 7.09 -16.25
C LEU A 386 15.03 6.76 -14.84
N TYR A 387 15.02 5.49 -14.46
CA TYR A 387 14.62 5.04 -13.13
C TYR A 387 15.62 5.46 -12.04
N ASP A 388 16.88 5.09 -12.18
CA ASP A 388 17.90 5.25 -11.14
C ASP A 388 18.34 6.71 -10.94
N THR A 389 18.58 7.41 -12.05
CA THR A 389 19.12 8.77 -12.03
C THR A 389 18.05 9.84 -11.88
N TYR A 390 16.92 9.67 -12.57
CA TYR A 390 15.86 10.68 -12.64
C TYR A 390 14.63 10.33 -11.81
N GLY A 391 14.54 9.09 -11.30
CA GLY A 391 13.47 8.63 -10.43
C GLY A 391 12.16 8.39 -11.17
N PHE A 392 12.19 8.07 -12.46
CA PHE A 392 11.01 7.68 -13.22
C PHE A 392 10.67 6.22 -12.89
N PRO A 393 9.51 5.92 -12.31
CA PRO A 393 9.02 4.55 -12.27
C PRO A 393 9.04 3.96 -13.67
N ILE A 394 9.32 2.66 -13.82
CA ILE A 394 9.41 2.04 -15.15
C ILE A 394 8.11 2.21 -15.93
N GLU A 395 6.99 2.10 -15.26
CA GLU A 395 5.65 2.24 -15.83
C GLU A 395 5.39 3.67 -16.35
N LEU A 396 6.01 4.68 -15.73
CA LEU A 396 5.95 6.05 -16.24
C LEU A 396 6.76 6.18 -17.54
N THR A 397 7.86 5.45 -17.65
CA THR A 397 8.66 5.37 -18.88
C THR A 397 7.90 4.63 -19.98
N GLU A 398 7.19 3.54 -19.64
CA GLU A 398 6.31 2.82 -20.57
C GLU A 398 5.17 3.69 -21.08
N GLU A 399 4.47 4.40 -20.18
CA GLU A 399 3.40 5.33 -20.57
C GLU A 399 3.92 6.41 -21.53
N MET A 400 5.09 6.99 -21.24
CA MET A 400 5.72 7.99 -22.11
C MET A 400 6.13 7.40 -23.45
N ALA A 401 6.69 6.19 -23.47
CA ALA A 401 7.06 5.49 -24.70
C ALA A 401 5.84 5.19 -25.57
N HIS A 402 4.76 4.69 -24.94
CA HIS A 402 3.52 4.38 -25.63
C HIS A 402 2.87 5.63 -26.30
N GLU A 403 2.96 6.80 -25.68
CA GLU A 403 2.53 8.07 -26.28
C GLU A 403 3.25 8.40 -27.62
N HIS A 404 4.44 7.81 -27.79
CA HIS A 404 5.26 7.93 -29.02
C HIS A 404 5.24 6.67 -29.90
N ASN A 405 4.31 5.73 -29.64
CA ASN A 405 4.22 4.42 -30.31
C ASN A 405 5.51 3.58 -30.18
N LEU A 406 6.17 3.66 -29.04
CA LEU A 406 7.39 2.91 -28.70
C LEU A 406 7.11 1.87 -27.63
N GLY A 407 7.88 0.78 -27.63
CA GLY A 407 7.98 -0.19 -26.54
C GLY A 407 9.12 0.14 -25.57
N VAL A 408 9.18 -0.57 -24.48
CA VAL A 408 10.29 -0.56 -23.50
C VAL A 408 10.71 -1.99 -23.21
N ASP A 409 12.03 -2.23 -23.12
CA ASP A 409 12.58 -3.52 -22.71
C ASP A 409 12.44 -3.69 -21.18
N THR A 410 11.24 -4.06 -20.75
CA THR A 410 10.88 -4.22 -19.34
C THR A 410 11.51 -5.46 -18.70
N GLU A 411 11.70 -6.54 -19.47
CA GLU A 411 12.39 -7.75 -18.99
C GLU A 411 13.88 -7.45 -18.72
N GLY A 412 14.56 -6.83 -19.67
CA GLY A 412 15.95 -6.40 -19.48
C GLY A 412 16.09 -5.35 -18.37
N PHE A 413 15.12 -4.44 -18.22
CA PHE A 413 15.06 -3.53 -17.07
C PHE A 413 14.97 -4.30 -15.75
N LYS A 414 14.08 -5.29 -15.65
CA LYS A 414 13.88 -6.11 -14.46
C LYS A 414 15.14 -6.87 -14.07
N GLU A 415 15.83 -7.47 -15.06
CA GLU A 415 17.13 -8.11 -14.84
C GLU A 415 18.14 -7.12 -14.23
N LYS A 416 18.24 -5.93 -14.81
CA LYS A 416 19.18 -4.89 -14.37
C LYS A 416 18.82 -4.35 -13.00
N PHE A 417 17.54 -4.18 -12.72
CA PHE A 417 17.02 -3.77 -11.42
C PHE A 417 17.35 -4.80 -10.33
N LEU A 418 17.12 -6.09 -10.59
CA LEU A 418 17.47 -7.17 -9.66
C LEU A 418 18.98 -7.26 -9.44
N ALA A 419 19.78 -7.14 -10.50
CA ALA A 419 21.25 -7.09 -10.38
C ALA A 419 21.71 -5.89 -9.54
N HIS A 420 21.12 -4.72 -9.73
CA HIS A 420 21.41 -3.53 -8.93
C HIS A 420 20.97 -3.69 -7.47
N GLN A 421 19.79 -4.30 -7.22
CA GLN A 421 19.37 -4.66 -5.87
C GLN A 421 20.33 -5.65 -5.21
N GLU A 422 20.78 -6.68 -5.93
CA GLU A 422 21.71 -7.67 -5.41
C GLU A 422 23.08 -7.05 -5.13
N LEU A 423 23.59 -6.17 -6.00
CA LEU A 423 24.79 -5.36 -5.73
C LEU A 423 24.60 -4.47 -4.50
N SER A 424 23.45 -3.86 -4.32
CA SER A 424 23.10 -3.08 -3.13
C SER A 424 22.98 -3.97 -1.89
N ARG A 425 22.38 -5.16 -2.01
CA ARG A 425 22.28 -6.17 -0.94
C ARG A 425 23.62 -6.80 -0.62
N THR A 426 24.47 -7.13 -1.62
CA THR A 426 25.81 -7.66 -1.42
C THR A 426 26.74 -6.59 -0.89
N ALA A 427 26.65 -5.34 -1.36
CA ALA A 427 27.31 -4.21 -0.73
C ALA A 427 26.83 -3.98 0.72
N SER A 428 25.60 -4.37 1.06
CA SER A 428 25.10 -4.39 2.45
C SER A 428 25.33 -5.74 3.14
N LYS A 429 25.31 -6.90 2.46
CA LYS A 429 25.66 -8.23 3.05
C LYS A 429 27.14 -8.34 3.40
N GLY A 430 28.03 -7.72 2.63
CA GLY A 430 29.43 -7.54 3.03
C GLY A 430 29.62 -6.59 4.23
N LYS A 431 28.59 -5.80 4.57
CA LYS A 431 28.54 -4.87 5.70
C LYS A 431 27.87 -5.44 6.96
N PHE A 432 27.25 -6.62 6.90
CA PHE A 432 26.52 -7.22 8.01
C PHE A 432 27.37 -8.05 8.99
N LYS A 433 28.70 -7.92 8.93
CA LYS A 433 29.59 -8.29 10.03
C LYS A 433 29.68 -7.10 11.01
N GLY A 434 28.61 -6.80 11.74
CA GLY A 434 28.59 -5.77 12.76
C GLY A 434 28.84 -4.32 12.29
N GLY A 435 28.66 -4.03 10.97
CA GLY A 435 28.96 -2.71 10.42
C GLY A 435 30.46 -2.43 10.19
N LEU A 436 31.33 -3.38 10.47
CA LEU A 436 32.78 -3.31 10.33
C LEU A 436 33.19 -3.58 8.88
N MET A 437 34.03 -2.71 8.32
CA MET A 437 34.64 -2.92 7.00
C MET A 437 35.90 -3.81 7.09
N GLY A 438 36.49 -3.98 8.29
CA GLY A 438 37.66 -4.78 8.59
C GLY A 438 37.67 -5.27 10.04
N HIS A 439 38.82 -5.79 10.52
CA HIS A 439 39.05 -6.26 11.89
C HIS A 439 40.25 -5.55 12.54
N SER A 440 40.48 -4.28 12.20
CA SER A 440 41.55 -3.51 12.84
C SER A 440 41.17 -3.13 14.28
N ASP A 441 42.19 -2.87 15.12
CA ASP A 441 41.99 -2.44 16.51
C ASP A 441 41.11 -1.19 16.62
N ILE A 442 41.23 -0.27 15.68
CA ILE A 442 40.47 0.98 15.68
C ILE A 442 38.99 0.74 15.32
N GLU A 443 38.73 -0.16 14.37
CA GLU A 443 37.35 -0.53 14.01
C GLU A 443 36.64 -1.26 15.15
N THR A 444 37.35 -2.14 15.88
CA THR A 444 36.85 -2.78 17.08
C THR A 444 36.48 -1.76 18.18
N LYS A 445 37.30 -0.71 18.35
CA LYS A 445 36.99 0.40 19.26
C LYS A 445 35.75 1.18 18.82
N TYR A 446 35.66 1.52 17.55
CA TYR A 446 34.46 2.17 17.01
C TYR A 446 33.21 1.32 17.18
N HIS A 447 33.33 0.00 17.05
CA HIS A 447 32.19 -0.91 17.23
C HIS A 447 31.65 -0.85 18.67
N THR A 448 32.53 -0.87 19.67
CA THR A 448 32.15 -0.70 21.07
C THR A 448 31.57 0.69 21.33
N ALA A 449 32.15 1.74 20.74
CA ALA A 449 31.63 3.11 20.84
C ALA A 449 30.22 3.26 20.20
N THR A 450 29.87 2.42 19.22
CA THR A 450 28.53 2.41 18.62
C THR A 450 27.47 1.98 19.64
N HIS A 451 27.74 0.95 20.44
CA HIS A 451 26.84 0.50 21.51
C HIS A 451 26.67 1.58 22.60
N LEU A 452 27.76 2.24 22.99
CA LEU A 452 27.68 3.35 23.94
C LEU A 452 26.87 4.51 23.39
N LEU A 453 27.05 4.85 22.10
CA LEU A 453 26.27 5.91 21.45
C LEU A 453 24.78 5.57 21.40
N ASN A 454 24.42 4.31 21.07
CA ASN A 454 23.02 3.85 21.07
C ASN A 454 22.39 4.03 22.45
N ALA A 455 23.08 3.57 23.49
CA ALA A 455 22.62 3.71 24.87
C ALA A 455 22.48 5.19 25.30
N ALA A 456 23.46 6.04 24.97
CA ALA A 456 23.44 7.46 25.31
C ALA A 456 22.30 8.22 24.61
N LEU A 457 22.04 7.91 23.36
CA LEU A 457 20.92 8.49 22.61
C LEU A 457 19.57 8.13 23.25
N LYS A 458 19.40 6.89 23.73
CA LYS A 458 18.17 6.48 24.43
C LYS A 458 17.96 7.22 25.74
N VAL A 459 19.05 7.48 26.48
CA VAL A 459 18.98 8.22 27.75
C VAL A 459 18.65 9.70 27.51
N VAL A 460 19.27 10.33 26.51
CA VAL A 460 19.18 11.78 26.29
C VAL A 460 17.98 12.17 25.43
N VAL A 461 17.74 11.41 24.33
CA VAL A 461 16.69 11.75 23.34
C VAL A 461 15.39 11.03 23.67
N GLY A 462 15.48 9.75 24.06
CA GLY A 462 14.31 8.97 24.49
C GLY A 462 14.35 7.50 24.11
N PRO A 463 13.51 6.66 24.75
CA PRO A 463 13.51 5.20 24.57
C PRO A 463 13.04 4.76 23.17
N PHE A 464 12.44 5.66 22.38
CA PHE A 464 12.00 5.42 21.00
C PHE A 464 13.16 5.41 20.00
N VAL A 465 14.38 5.75 20.45
CA VAL A 465 15.57 5.67 19.61
C VAL A 465 15.92 4.20 19.34
N HIS A 466 15.96 3.84 18.07
CA HIS A 466 16.39 2.51 17.61
C HIS A 466 17.41 2.66 16.49
N GLN A 467 18.46 1.85 16.53
CA GLN A 467 19.44 1.81 15.46
C GLN A 467 18.78 1.36 14.14
N LYS A 468 18.99 2.12 13.07
CA LYS A 468 18.54 1.82 11.70
C LYS A 468 19.68 1.37 10.77
N GLY A 469 20.91 1.60 11.19
CA GLY A 469 22.11 1.18 10.45
C GLY A 469 23.39 1.71 11.06
N SER A 470 24.51 1.09 10.75
CA SER A 470 25.86 1.57 11.11
C SER A 470 26.85 1.28 9.99
N ASN A 471 27.94 2.04 9.96
CA ASN A 471 29.07 1.79 9.08
C ASN A 471 30.34 2.29 9.77
N ILE A 472 31.32 1.41 9.90
CA ILE A 472 32.55 1.64 10.63
C ILE A 472 33.72 1.42 9.70
N ASN A 473 34.67 2.35 9.68
CA ASN A 473 35.98 2.23 9.05
C ASN A 473 37.05 2.84 9.99
N GLU A 474 38.31 2.82 9.55
CA GLU A 474 39.43 3.31 10.38
C GLU A 474 39.38 4.81 10.68
N GLU A 475 38.65 5.60 9.91
CA GLU A 475 38.60 7.06 10.06
C GLU A 475 37.45 7.52 10.96
N ARG A 476 36.32 6.77 10.95
CA ARG A 476 35.07 7.18 11.61
C ARG A 476 34.07 6.04 11.80
N MET A 477 33.12 6.27 12.70
CA MET A 477 31.87 5.54 12.74
C MET A 477 30.72 6.40 12.18
N ARG A 478 29.73 5.74 11.58
CA ARG A 478 28.43 6.29 11.18
C ARG A 478 27.35 5.49 11.88
N PHE A 479 26.39 6.20 12.48
CA PHE A 479 25.26 5.62 13.18
C PHE A 479 23.97 6.26 12.71
N ASP A 480 23.05 5.47 12.19
CA ASP A 480 21.73 5.89 11.72
C ASP A 480 20.70 5.41 12.74
N PHE A 481 19.80 6.29 13.20
CA PHE A 481 18.85 5.99 14.26
C PHE A 481 17.50 6.68 14.05
N SER A 482 16.42 6.10 14.62
CA SER A 482 15.09 6.72 14.58
C SER A 482 15.06 7.96 15.46
N CYS A 483 14.68 9.09 14.87
CA CYS A 483 14.43 10.35 15.56
C CYS A 483 13.66 11.27 14.61
N ASP A 484 12.63 11.93 15.11
CA ASP A 484 11.71 12.78 14.36
C ASP A 484 12.17 14.24 14.23
N HIS A 485 13.14 14.64 15.01
CA HIS A 485 13.68 16.01 15.01
C HIS A 485 15.20 16.01 14.82
N LYS A 486 15.73 17.18 14.47
CA LYS A 486 17.17 17.45 14.45
C LYS A 486 17.67 17.60 15.89
N LEU A 487 18.73 16.87 16.27
CA LEU A 487 19.33 17.01 17.59
C LEU A 487 19.79 18.45 17.83
N THR A 488 19.41 18.98 18.97
CA THR A 488 19.90 20.28 19.46
C THR A 488 21.39 20.20 19.81
N ASP A 489 22.05 21.32 19.90
CA ASP A 489 23.46 21.35 20.31
C ASP A 489 23.64 20.87 21.74
N GLU A 490 22.64 21.09 22.60
CA GLU A 490 22.61 20.60 23.98
C GLU A 490 22.48 19.07 24.02
N GLU A 491 21.56 18.48 23.28
CA GLU A 491 21.41 17.02 23.20
C GLU A 491 22.68 16.35 22.67
N LYS A 492 23.28 16.90 21.60
CA LYS A 492 24.56 16.39 21.07
C LYS A 492 25.66 16.42 22.11
N LYS A 493 25.73 17.50 22.88
CA LYS A 493 26.72 17.66 23.96
C LYS A 493 26.46 16.66 25.09
N GLN A 494 25.21 16.51 25.54
CA GLN A 494 24.84 15.55 26.58
C GLN A 494 25.16 14.11 26.18
N VAL A 495 24.87 13.74 24.93
CA VAL A 495 25.22 12.41 24.37
C VAL A 495 26.73 12.22 24.36
N GLU A 496 27.49 13.20 23.88
CA GLU A 496 28.96 13.16 23.85
C GLU A 496 29.57 13.04 25.25
N ASP A 497 29.08 13.85 26.18
CA ASP A 497 29.54 13.86 27.58
C ASP A 497 29.23 12.52 28.28
N LEU A 498 28.03 11.95 28.02
CA LEU A 498 27.63 10.69 28.64
C LEU A 498 28.48 9.50 28.12
N VAL A 499 28.71 9.43 26.81
CA VAL A 499 29.60 8.41 26.22
C VAL A 499 31.02 8.53 26.81
N ASN A 500 31.55 9.75 26.91
CA ASN A 500 32.87 9.98 27.48
C ASN A 500 32.94 9.69 28.97
N THR A 501 31.86 9.84 29.71
CA THR A 501 31.76 9.42 31.12
C THR A 501 31.93 7.92 31.24
N TRP A 502 31.18 7.14 30.45
CA TRP A 502 31.28 5.67 30.46
C TRP A 502 32.63 5.15 29.94
N ILE A 503 33.30 5.90 29.04
CA ILE A 503 34.70 5.61 28.67
C ILE A 503 35.65 5.85 29.84
N LYS A 504 35.45 6.90 30.63
CA LYS A 504 36.24 7.25 31.77
C LYS A 504 36.08 6.27 32.94
N GLU A 505 34.88 5.72 33.11
CA GLU A 505 34.53 4.71 34.11
C GLU A 505 35.18 3.36 33.82
N ASP A 506 35.73 3.16 32.63
CA ASP A 506 36.44 1.95 32.18
C ASP A 506 35.59 0.68 32.35
N LEU A 507 34.36 0.72 31.87
CA LEU A 507 33.38 -0.34 32.02
C LEU A 507 33.85 -1.66 31.36
N PRO A 508 33.65 -2.83 32.00
CA PRO A 508 33.97 -4.12 31.40
C PRO A 508 33.01 -4.45 30.27
N VAL A 509 33.54 -5.06 29.22
CA VAL A 509 32.76 -5.58 28.07
C VAL A 509 32.82 -7.10 28.11
N THR A 510 31.70 -7.73 28.37
CA THR A 510 31.56 -9.18 28.45
C THR A 510 30.73 -9.73 27.31
N MET A 511 30.91 -11.00 26.98
CA MET A 511 30.15 -11.71 25.96
C MET A 511 29.64 -13.03 26.53
N ASP A 512 28.34 -13.26 26.36
CA ASP A 512 27.67 -14.52 26.67
C ASP A 512 27.07 -15.10 25.38
N THR A 513 27.17 -16.43 25.23
CA THR A 513 26.52 -17.14 24.11
C THR A 513 25.30 -17.89 24.64
N MET A 514 24.13 -17.63 24.03
CA MET A 514 22.86 -18.22 24.46
C MET A 514 21.90 -18.39 23.29
N SER A 515 20.77 -19.04 23.53
CA SER A 515 19.71 -19.08 22.50
C SER A 515 19.11 -17.70 22.27
N LYS A 516 18.63 -17.47 21.04
CA LYS A 516 17.96 -16.21 20.66
C LYS A 516 16.79 -15.88 21.59
N GLU A 517 16.01 -16.90 21.99
CA GLU A 517 14.89 -16.72 22.91
C GLU A 517 15.34 -16.28 24.31
N GLU A 518 16.40 -16.88 24.83
CA GLU A 518 16.98 -16.51 26.14
C GLU A 518 17.56 -15.09 26.08
N ALA A 519 18.24 -14.73 25.01
CA ALA A 519 18.78 -13.39 24.81
C ALA A 519 17.66 -12.32 24.85
N ILE A 520 16.55 -12.53 24.13
CA ILE A 520 15.39 -11.63 24.16
C ILE A 520 14.75 -11.57 25.55
N LYS A 521 14.51 -12.72 26.20
CA LYS A 521 13.95 -12.78 27.56
C LYS A 521 14.84 -12.08 28.57
N SER A 522 16.14 -12.07 28.35
CA SER A 522 17.11 -11.39 29.22
C SER A 522 17.18 -9.88 29.02
N GLY A 523 16.36 -9.32 28.12
CA GLY A 523 16.34 -7.90 27.81
C GLY A 523 17.46 -7.43 26.88
N ALA A 524 18.13 -8.34 26.16
CA ALA A 524 19.11 -7.96 25.15
C ALA A 524 18.43 -7.33 23.93
N GLU A 525 18.93 -6.19 23.48
CA GLU A 525 18.44 -5.54 22.27
C GLU A 525 18.86 -6.29 21.01
N ALA A 526 17.92 -6.42 20.08
CA ALA A 526 18.13 -7.06 18.79
C ALA A 526 17.70 -6.13 17.66
N MET A 527 18.63 -5.77 16.77
CA MET A 527 18.31 -4.89 15.62
C MET A 527 17.40 -5.52 14.57
N PHE A 528 17.55 -6.83 14.32
CA PHE A 528 16.83 -7.56 13.27
C PHE A 528 16.60 -9.00 13.73
N ILE A 529 15.58 -9.20 14.55
CA ILE A 529 15.28 -10.48 15.21
C ILE A 529 15.19 -11.64 14.20
N GLU A 530 14.67 -11.40 13.01
CA GLU A 530 14.47 -12.41 11.95
C GLU A 530 15.79 -12.89 11.29
N LYS A 531 16.88 -12.15 11.44
CA LYS A 531 18.16 -12.43 10.77
C LYS A 531 19.21 -13.12 11.64
N TYR A 532 18.92 -13.33 12.92
CA TYR A 532 19.84 -13.99 13.81
C TYR A 532 19.64 -15.51 13.80
N ALA A 533 20.76 -16.24 13.92
CA ALA A 533 20.76 -17.69 14.13
C ALA A 533 20.11 -18.06 15.48
N ASP A 534 19.80 -19.34 15.68
CA ASP A 534 19.17 -19.83 16.93
C ASP A 534 20.09 -19.65 18.15
N ILE A 535 21.40 -19.59 17.95
CA ILE A 535 22.42 -19.30 18.98
C ILE A 535 23.07 -17.97 18.63
N VAL A 536 23.10 -17.04 19.58
CA VAL A 536 23.59 -15.67 19.42
C VAL A 536 24.60 -15.30 20.50
N ASN A 537 25.46 -14.33 20.19
CA ASN A 537 26.32 -13.70 21.16
C ASN A 537 25.65 -12.43 21.69
N VAL A 538 25.59 -12.29 23.01
CA VAL A 538 25.08 -11.12 23.71
C VAL A 538 26.27 -10.40 24.34
N TYR A 539 26.52 -9.17 23.87
CA TYR A 539 27.54 -8.31 24.47
C TYR A 539 26.92 -7.38 25.51
N LYS A 540 27.56 -7.30 26.68
CA LYS A 540 27.17 -6.41 27.76
C LYS A 540 28.31 -5.44 28.06
N ILE A 541 28.02 -4.16 28.16
CA ILE A 541 28.99 -3.11 28.55
C ILE A 541 28.53 -2.56 29.89
N GLY A 542 29.17 -2.98 30.99
CA GLY A 542 28.69 -2.63 32.32
C GLY A 542 27.19 -2.90 32.48
N GLU A 543 26.45 -1.93 33.00
CA GLU A 543 24.99 -1.97 33.08
C GLU A 543 24.33 -1.02 32.02
N VAL A 544 25.12 -0.43 31.09
CA VAL A 544 24.65 0.63 30.20
C VAL A 544 24.18 0.13 28.84
N SER A 545 24.73 -1.00 28.36
CA SER A 545 24.30 -1.61 27.09
C SER A 545 24.30 -3.13 27.18
N LYS A 546 23.27 -3.77 26.57
CA LYS A 546 23.15 -5.21 26.41
C LYS A 546 22.51 -5.49 25.05
N GLU A 547 23.30 -5.98 24.09
CA GLU A 547 22.85 -6.12 22.70
C GLU A 547 23.28 -7.46 22.09
N ILE A 548 22.43 -8.03 21.22
CA ILE A 548 22.80 -9.17 20.36
C ILE A 548 23.70 -8.64 19.25
N CYS A 549 24.96 -9.06 19.22
CA CYS A 549 25.95 -8.58 18.28
C CYS A 549 26.93 -9.67 17.83
N GLY A 550 27.34 -9.65 16.57
CA GLY A 550 28.28 -10.63 15.99
C GLY A 550 29.70 -10.12 15.77
N GLY A 551 29.98 -8.86 16.08
CA GLY A 551 31.29 -8.25 15.83
C GLY A 551 32.23 -8.30 17.02
N PRO A 552 33.57 -8.10 16.85
CA PRO A 552 34.49 -8.00 17.94
C PRO A 552 34.31 -6.68 18.70
N HIS A 553 34.56 -6.73 20.03
CA HIS A 553 34.54 -5.57 20.91
C HIS A 553 35.83 -5.51 21.74
N VAL A 554 36.15 -4.33 22.25
CA VAL A 554 37.21 -4.19 23.24
C VAL A 554 36.80 -4.84 24.57
N THR A 555 37.77 -5.18 25.42
CA THR A 555 37.49 -5.77 26.73
C THR A 555 37.08 -4.74 27.78
N HIS A 556 37.44 -3.47 27.58
CA HIS A 556 37.17 -2.38 28.50
C HIS A 556 36.96 -1.05 27.72
N THR A 557 36.01 -0.22 28.14
CA THR A 557 35.70 1.05 27.49
C THR A 557 36.81 2.09 27.57
N GLY A 558 37.64 2.04 28.61
CA GLY A 558 38.75 2.97 28.79
C GLY A 558 39.82 2.97 27.70
N THR A 559 39.83 1.90 26.85
CA THR A 559 40.73 1.79 25.69
C THR A 559 40.25 2.59 24.46
N LEU A 560 39.02 3.12 24.46
CA LEU A 560 38.40 3.81 23.30
C LEU A 560 39.02 5.17 23.00
N GLY A 561 39.56 5.85 24.01
CA GLY A 561 40.07 7.21 23.88
C GLY A 561 38.99 8.26 24.16
N HIS A 562 38.89 9.32 23.36
CA HIS A 562 37.88 10.36 23.53
C HIS A 562 36.90 10.36 22.36
N PHE A 563 35.62 10.17 22.65
CA PHE A 563 34.54 10.15 21.68
C PHE A 563 34.11 11.57 21.33
N LYS A 564 33.91 11.84 20.03
CA LYS A 564 33.45 13.15 19.56
C LYS A 564 32.48 13.00 18.40
N ILE A 565 31.33 13.67 18.49
CA ILE A 565 30.37 13.80 17.38
C ILE A 565 30.92 14.83 16.39
N ALA A 566 31.28 14.36 15.20
CA ALA A 566 31.81 15.20 14.13
C ALA A 566 30.69 15.88 13.32
N LYS A 567 29.57 15.19 13.12
CA LYS A 567 28.42 15.72 12.33
C LYS A 567 27.14 14.98 12.68
N GLU A 568 26.02 15.70 12.69
CA GLU A 568 24.68 15.15 12.71
C GLU A 568 23.89 15.68 11.52
N GLU A 569 23.18 14.79 10.80
CA GLU A 569 22.45 15.14 9.58
C GLU A 569 21.21 14.23 9.41
N ALA A 570 20.23 14.67 8.60
CA ALA A 570 19.13 13.82 8.19
C ALA A 570 19.62 12.71 7.25
N SER A 571 19.17 11.47 7.45
CA SER A 571 19.46 10.33 6.56
C SER A 571 18.26 10.00 5.68
N SER A 572 17.08 9.92 6.28
CA SER A 572 15.79 9.74 5.61
C SER A 572 14.68 10.26 6.52
N ALA A 573 13.42 10.19 6.09
CA ALA A 573 12.29 10.60 6.94
C ALA A 573 12.29 9.78 8.25
N GLY A 574 12.23 10.47 9.40
CA GLY A 574 12.29 9.86 10.73
C GLY A 574 13.60 9.17 11.09
N VAL A 575 14.68 9.36 10.31
CA VAL A 575 16.01 8.78 10.58
C VAL A 575 17.08 9.85 10.55
N ARG A 576 17.79 9.97 11.65
CA ARG A 576 18.94 10.87 11.81
C ARG A 576 20.25 10.07 11.70
N ARG A 577 21.32 10.74 11.35
CA ARG A 577 22.66 10.17 11.16
C ARG A 577 23.68 10.94 11.96
N ILE A 578 24.42 10.23 12.81
CA ILE A 578 25.62 10.75 13.48
C ILE A 578 26.86 10.15 12.83
N LYS A 579 27.84 11.02 12.54
CA LYS A 579 29.22 10.65 12.25
C LYS A 579 30.07 11.03 13.47
N ALA A 580 30.81 10.07 14.01
CA ALA A 580 31.66 10.30 15.21
C ALA A 580 33.05 9.72 15.01
N ILE A 581 34.00 10.25 15.78
CA ILE A 581 35.40 9.88 15.76
C ILE A 581 35.90 9.59 17.18
N LEU A 582 36.89 8.73 17.29
CA LEU A 582 37.66 8.49 18.51
C LEU A 582 39.02 9.20 18.42
N GLN A 583 39.26 10.13 19.32
CA GLN A 583 40.52 10.87 19.40
C GLN A 583 41.46 10.20 20.42
N LYS A 584 42.73 10.13 20.09
CA LYS A 584 43.74 9.65 21.08
C LYS A 584 43.73 10.56 22.31
N LYS A 585 43.77 9.96 23.53
CA LYS A 585 43.98 10.76 24.74
C LYS A 585 45.19 11.67 24.51
N ARG A 586 45.04 12.98 24.61
CA ARG A 586 46.20 13.85 24.79
C ARG A 586 46.81 13.49 26.17
N VAL A 587 48.00 12.90 26.16
CA VAL A 587 48.80 12.78 27.34
C VAL A 587 49.24 14.21 27.65
N ASN A 588 48.65 14.80 28.70
CA ASN A 588 49.18 16.02 29.33
C ASN A 588 50.27 15.65 30.28
#